data_851b7902965804adcf770114143c69d1
#
_entry.id   851b7902965804adcf770114143c69d1
#
_cell.length_a   1.000
_cell.length_b   1.000
_cell.length_c   1.000
_cell.angle_alpha   90.00
_cell.angle_beta   90.00
_cell.angle_gamma   90.00
#
_symmetry.space_group_name_H-M   'P 1'
#
loop_
_entity.id
_entity.type
_entity.pdbx_description
1 polymer ?
#
loop_
_entity_poly.entity_id
_entity_poly.type
_entity_poly.pdbx_seq_one_letter_code
_entity_poly.pdbx_strand_id
1 'polypeptide(L)'
;MDFVSVRVITGDIKRLVGFYERATGVTAAWSTEDFAEIGTAHATLAIGSTRTVSLFAPGAAQPADNRSVIIEFRVDDVDQTHENLAGFVSDFVQPPTTMPWGNRSLLFRDPDGNLVNFFTPVTPVAIEKFAAH
;
A
#
# COMPACT_ATOMS: atom_id res chain seq x y z
N MET A 1 -1.26 -12.03 20.70
CA MET A 1 -0.50 -11.94 19.42
C MET A 1 -1.21 -10.92 18.52
N ASP A 2 -0.43 -9.99 17.94
CA ASP A 2 -0.98 -8.95 17.07
C ASP A 2 -0.26 -8.94 15.72
N PHE A 3 -1.00 -8.85 14.64
CA PHE A 3 -0.44 -8.61 13.32
C PHE A 3 -0.27 -7.09 13.15
N VAL A 4 0.97 -6.60 13.07
CA VAL A 4 1.23 -5.15 13.16
C VAL A 4 1.59 -4.49 11.84
N SER A 5 2.29 -5.20 10.96
CA SER A 5 2.76 -4.59 9.71
C SER A 5 3.16 -5.62 8.67
N VAL A 6 3.16 -5.17 7.42
CA VAL A 6 3.89 -5.80 6.32
C VAL A 6 5.07 -4.89 6.03
N ARG A 7 6.27 -5.48 5.84
CA ARG A 7 7.44 -4.72 5.42
C ARG A 7 7.78 -5.08 3.98
N VAL A 8 7.88 -4.08 3.13
CA VAL A 8 8.39 -4.23 1.77
C VAL A 8 9.82 -3.73 1.70
N ILE A 9 10.66 -4.45 0.97
CA ILE A 9 12.07 -4.09 0.77
C ILE A 9 12.21 -3.41 -0.58
N THR A 10 13.00 -2.35 -0.60
CA THR A 10 13.19 -1.54 -1.80
C THR A 10 14.66 -1.21 -2.02
N GLY A 11 15.04 -1.08 -3.28
CA GLY A 11 16.34 -0.57 -3.67
C GLY A 11 16.44 0.95 -3.68
N ASP A 12 15.29 1.65 -3.59
CA ASP A 12 15.24 3.12 -3.58
C ASP A 12 14.14 3.56 -2.60
N ILE A 13 14.53 3.69 -1.33
CA ILE A 13 13.57 3.96 -0.25
C ILE A 13 12.91 5.34 -0.38
N LYS A 14 13.65 6.35 -0.81
CA LYS A 14 13.08 7.70 -0.96
C LYS A 14 11.99 7.73 -2.03
N ARG A 15 12.21 7.03 -3.13
CA ARG A 15 11.24 6.93 -4.22
C ARG A 15 9.97 6.20 -3.78
N LEU A 16 10.13 5.05 -3.13
CA LEU A 16 8.97 4.26 -2.71
C LEU A 16 8.18 4.95 -1.60
N VAL A 17 8.85 5.51 -0.60
CA VAL A 17 8.18 6.26 0.47
C VAL A 17 7.46 7.48 -0.11
N GLY A 18 8.10 8.24 -0.98
CA GLY A 18 7.49 9.41 -1.62
C GLY A 18 6.25 9.05 -2.43
N PHE A 19 6.27 7.92 -3.11
CA PHE A 19 5.09 7.41 -3.81
C PHE A 19 3.92 7.17 -2.86
N TYR A 20 4.15 6.47 -1.76
CA TYR A 20 3.08 6.17 -0.81
C TYR A 20 2.61 7.40 -0.03
N GLU A 21 3.49 8.33 0.28
CA GLU A 21 3.06 9.60 0.87
C GLU A 21 2.11 10.34 -0.07
N ARG A 22 2.44 10.37 -1.35
CA ARG A 22 1.60 11.04 -2.35
C ARG A 22 0.29 10.29 -2.59
N ALA A 23 0.35 8.96 -2.67
CA ALA A 23 -0.83 8.14 -2.93
C ALA A 23 -1.83 8.12 -1.77
N THR A 24 -1.32 8.10 -0.53
CA THR A 24 -2.16 7.96 0.66
C THR A 24 -2.46 9.28 1.36
N GLY A 25 -1.66 10.31 1.13
CA GLY A 25 -1.72 11.56 1.90
C GLY A 25 -1.17 11.42 3.31
N VAL A 26 -0.58 10.29 3.67
CA VAL A 26 0.01 10.04 5.00
C VAL A 26 1.48 10.41 4.96
N THR A 27 1.91 11.22 5.91
CA THR A 27 3.33 11.55 6.08
C THR A 27 4.05 10.37 6.72
N ALA A 28 5.13 9.89 6.08
CA ALA A 28 5.90 8.77 6.60
C ALA A 28 6.63 9.15 7.90
N ALA A 29 6.72 8.17 8.80
CA ALA A 29 7.53 8.28 10.00
C ALA A 29 8.86 7.55 9.76
N TRP A 30 9.96 8.29 9.72
CA TRP A 30 11.31 7.75 9.53
C TRP A 30 11.94 7.45 10.88
N SER A 31 12.40 6.22 11.10
CA SER A 31 13.21 5.88 12.27
C SER A 31 14.71 6.02 11.98
N THR A 32 15.12 5.67 10.78
CA THR A 32 16.46 5.90 10.23
C THR A 32 16.33 6.27 8.75
N GLU A 33 17.44 6.56 8.08
CA GLU A 33 17.43 6.79 6.63
C GLU A 33 17.09 5.53 5.81
N ASP A 34 17.08 4.36 6.46
CA ASP A 34 16.86 3.06 5.82
C ASP A 34 15.50 2.45 6.16
N PHE A 35 14.68 3.10 6.99
CA PHE A 35 13.41 2.54 7.43
C PHE A 35 12.37 3.64 7.70
N ALA A 36 11.21 3.49 7.07
CA ALA A 36 10.08 4.40 7.24
C ALA A 36 8.78 3.62 7.34
N GLU A 37 7.76 4.24 7.90
CA GLU A 37 6.45 3.63 8.07
C GLU A 37 5.35 4.56 7.58
N ILE A 38 4.44 4.00 6.78
CA ILE A 38 3.15 4.63 6.45
C ILE A 38 2.15 4.03 7.43
N GLY A 39 1.88 4.74 8.51
CA GLY A 39 1.00 4.28 9.58
C GLY A 39 -0.42 4.79 9.39
N THR A 40 -1.39 3.88 9.52
CA THR A 40 -2.81 4.22 9.57
C THR A 40 -3.40 3.77 10.90
N ALA A 41 -4.70 3.99 11.12
CA ALA A 41 -5.34 3.68 12.40
C ALA A 41 -5.25 2.20 12.79
N HIS A 42 -5.23 1.28 11.81
CA HIS A 42 -5.35 -0.16 12.09
C HIS A 42 -4.21 -1.01 11.57
N ALA A 43 -3.34 -0.47 10.74
CA ALA A 43 -2.24 -1.23 10.14
C ALA A 43 -1.12 -0.31 9.68
N THR A 44 0.05 -0.87 9.49
CA THR A 44 1.24 -0.14 9.07
C THR A 44 1.86 -0.81 7.85
N LEU A 45 2.18 -0.01 6.85
CA LEU A 45 3.07 -0.43 5.76
C LEU A 45 4.47 0.04 6.12
N ALA A 46 5.36 -0.90 6.43
CA ALA A 46 6.76 -0.62 6.69
C ALA A 46 7.56 -0.71 5.39
N ILE A 47 8.48 0.22 5.21
CA ILE A 47 9.33 0.27 4.01
C ILE A 47 10.78 0.31 4.47
N GLY A 48 11.56 -0.70 4.05
CA GLY A 48 12.96 -0.82 4.41
C GLY A 48 13.87 -0.89 3.20
N SER A 49 15.06 -0.30 3.31
CA SER A 49 16.08 -0.47 2.29
C SER A 49 16.68 -1.88 2.35
N THR A 50 17.43 -2.26 1.32
CA THR A 50 18.15 -3.54 1.30
C THR A 50 19.13 -3.68 2.48
N ARG A 51 19.61 -2.58 3.04
CA ARG A 51 20.48 -2.59 4.23
C ARG A 51 19.78 -3.16 5.46
N THR A 52 18.46 -2.97 5.59
CA THR A 52 17.71 -3.52 6.72
C THR A 52 17.64 -5.06 6.68
N VAL A 53 17.65 -5.64 5.49
CA VAL A 53 17.68 -7.11 5.33
C VAL A 53 19.04 -7.67 5.73
N SER A 54 20.11 -6.98 5.38
CA SER A 54 21.46 -7.44 5.70
C SER A 54 21.73 -7.52 7.21
N LEU A 55 20.99 -6.76 8.03
CA LEU A 55 21.07 -6.82 9.49
C LEU A 55 20.46 -8.10 10.06
N PHE A 56 19.54 -8.74 9.34
CA PHE A 56 18.93 -10.03 9.74
C PHE A 56 19.67 -11.19 9.07
N ALA A 57 19.28 -11.48 7.85
CA ALA A 57 19.80 -12.56 7.05
C ALA A 57 19.98 -12.05 5.61
N PRO A 58 21.22 -11.77 5.18
CA PRO A 58 21.47 -11.27 3.84
C PRO A 58 20.81 -12.14 2.76
N GLY A 59 20.06 -11.51 1.85
CA GLY A 59 19.36 -12.20 0.77
C GLY A 59 18.03 -12.84 1.16
N ALA A 60 17.60 -12.75 2.42
CA ALA A 60 16.34 -13.36 2.86
C ALA A 60 15.11 -12.68 2.25
N ALA A 61 15.21 -11.40 1.89
CA ALA A 61 14.19 -10.67 1.16
C ALA A 61 14.86 -9.81 0.10
N GLN A 62 14.17 -9.53 -1.00
CA GLN A 62 14.72 -8.81 -2.13
C GLN A 62 13.78 -7.71 -2.61
N PRO A 63 14.31 -6.58 -3.13
CA PRO A 63 13.49 -5.53 -3.68
C PRO A 63 12.79 -5.97 -4.96
N ALA A 64 11.61 -5.40 -5.22
CA ALA A 64 10.87 -5.57 -6.47
C ALA A 64 10.59 -7.04 -6.85
N ASP A 65 10.38 -7.90 -5.86
CA ASP A 65 10.22 -9.34 -6.07
C ASP A 65 8.90 -9.89 -5.51
N ASN A 66 8.00 -9.02 -5.08
CA ASN A 66 6.70 -9.44 -4.58
C ASN A 66 5.72 -9.69 -5.73
N ARG A 67 5.14 -10.90 -5.77
CA ARG A 67 4.16 -11.29 -6.77
C ARG A 67 2.86 -11.86 -6.19
N SER A 68 2.79 -12.04 -4.88
CA SER A 68 1.64 -12.68 -4.24
C SER A 68 0.89 -11.76 -3.26
N VAL A 69 1.58 -10.85 -2.61
CA VAL A 69 0.97 -9.95 -1.63
C VAL A 69 0.34 -8.75 -2.32
N ILE A 70 -0.92 -8.46 -1.97
CA ILE A 70 -1.63 -7.26 -2.40
C ILE A 70 -1.72 -6.34 -1.19
N ILE A 71 -1.26 -5.10 -1.34
CA ILE A 71 -1.30 -4.11 -0.26
C ILE A 71 -2.62 -3.36 -0.39
N GLU A 72 -3.48 -3.45 0.63
CA GLU A 72 -4.84 -2.95 0.54
C GLU A 72 -5.09 -1.77 1.48
N PHE A 73 -5.67 -0.70 0.93
CA PHE A 73 -6.09 0.48 1.68
C PHE A 73 -7.56 0.75 1.44
N ARG A 74 -8.31 0.99 2.52
CA ARG A 74 -9.67 1.49 2.39
C ARG A 74 -9.62 3.01 2.24
N VAL A 75 -10.30 3.53 1.24
CA VAL A 75 -10.42 4.97 0.97
C VAL A 75 -11.89 5.37 0.98
N ASP A 76 -12.16 6.64 1.23
CA ASP A 76 -13.54 7.13 1.35
C ASP A 76 -14.27 7.16 0.00
N ASP A 77 -13.57 7.54 -1.07
CA ASP A 77 -14.13 7.66 -2.41
C ASP A 77 -13.08 7.22 -3.44
N VAL A 78 -13.17 5.96 -3.86
CA VAL A 78 -12.17 5.37 -4.76
C VAL A 78 -12.18 6.03 -6.15
N ASP A 79 -13.32 6.50 -6.63
CA ASP A 79 -13.38 7.18 -7.93
C ASP A 79 -12.62 8.51 -7.88
N GLN A 80 -12.80 9.29 -6.83
CA GLN A 80 -12.05 10.53 -6.64
C GLN A 80 -10.56 10.25 -6.43
N THR A 81 -10.24 9.21 -5.68
CA THR A 81 -8.84 8.79 -5.46
C THR A 81 -8.19 8.40 -6.79
N HIS A 82 -8.90 7.70 -7.66
CA HIS A 82 -8.41 7.36 -9.00
C HIS A 82 -8.03 8.62 -9.80
N GLU A 83 -8.88 9.64 -9.78
CA GLU A 83 -8.57 10.91 -10.44
C GLU A 83 -7.32 11.56 -9.86
N ASN A 84 -7.17 11.54 -8.53
CA ASN A 84 -6.01 12.11 -7.85
C ASN A 84 -4.71 11.36 -8.20
N LEU A 85 -4.78 10.03 -8.36
CA LEU A 85 -3.63 9.19 -8.70
C LEU A 85 -3.22 9.33 -10.16
N ALA A 86 -4.11 9.68 -11.06
CA ALA A 86 -3.87 9.70 -12.50
C ALA A 86 -2.70 10.60 -12.91
N GLY A 87 -2.35 11.59 -12.08
CA GLY A 87 -1.24 12.51 -12.36
C GLY A 87 0.15 11.92 -12.15
N PHE A 88 0.28 10.80 -11.44
CA PHE A 88 1.60 10.23 -11.13
C PHE A 88 1.69 8.71 -11.15
N VAL A 89 0.58 7.98 -11.08
CA VAL A 89 0.57 6.54 -11.25
C VAL A 89 0.58 6.22 -12.73
N SER A 90 1.56 5.43 -13.16
CA SER A 90 1.71 5.05 -14.58
C SER A 90 1.19 3.67 -14.90
N ASP A 91 0.97 2.81 -13.91
CA ASP A 91 0.60 1.42 -14.11
C ASP A 91 -0.70 1.08 -13.37
N PHE A 92 -1.83 1.44 -13.99
CA PHE A 92 -3.15 1.00 -13.53
C PHE A 92 -3.45 -0.38 -14.08
N VAL A 93 -3.76 -1.31 -13.18
CA VAL A 93 -4.10 -2.70 -13.53
C VAL A 93 -5.60 -2.83 -13.79
N GLN A 94 -6.43 -2.17 -12.97
CA GLN A 94 -7.89 -2.18 -13.10
C GLN A 94 -8.44 -0.83 -12.65
N PRO A 95 -9.31 -0.19 -13.46
CA PRO A 95 -10.00 1.02 -13.02
C PRO A 95 -11.00 0.70 -11.91
N PRO A 96 -11.56 1.71 -11.20
CA PRO A 96 -12.55 1.47 -10.18
C PRO A 96 -13.68 0.58 -10.69
N THR A 97 -13.86 -0.57 -10.04
CA THR A 97 -14.82 -1.61 -10.44
C THR A 97 -15.45 -2.20 -9.17
N THR A 98 -16.78 -2.31 -9.16
CA THR A 98 -17.47 -2.92 -8.03
C THR A 98 -17.35 -4.43 -8.11
N MET A 99 -16.75 -5.01 -7.06
CA MET A 99 -16.51 -6.44 -6.96
C MET A 99 -17.74 -7.17 -6.41
N PRO A 100 -17.87 -8.49 -6.69
CA PRO A 100 -19.00 -9.27 -6.17
C PRO A 100 -19.18 -9.25 -4.65
N TRP A 101 -18.10 -9.03 -3.91
CA TRP A 101 -18.14 -8.95 -2.44
C TRP A 101 -18.46 -7.55 -1.91
N GLY A 102 -18.77 -6.59 -2.78
CA GLY A 102 -19.33 -5.30 -2.41
C GLY A 102 -18.37 -4.16 -2.21
N ASN A 103 -17.09 -4.36 -2.47
CA ASN A 103 -16.10 -3.29 -2.50
C ASN A 103 -15.94 -2.78 -3.93
N ARG A 104 -15.81 -1.47 -4.09
CA ARG A 104 -15.40 -0.87 -5.35
C ARG A 104 -13.89 -0.67 -5.31
N SER A 105 -13.18 -1.39 -6.16
CA SER A 105 -11.72 -1.55 -6.07
C SER A 105 -11.00 -0.95 -7.26
N LEU A 106 -9.84 -0.37 -6.98
CA LEU A 106 -8.90 0.18 -7.95
C LEU A 106 -7.56 -0.52 -7.75
N LEU A 107 -7.05 -1.16 -8.79
CA LEU A 107 -5.75 -1.85 -8.73
C LEU A 107 -4.70 -1.07 -9.52
N PHE A 108 -3.54 -0.87 -8.90
CA PHE A 108 -2.39 -0.24 -9.55
C PHE A 108 -1.09 -0.78 -8.96
N ARG A 109 0.03 -0.50 -9.61
CA ARG A 109 1.33 -0.92 -9.12
C ARG A 109 2.12 0.28 -8.61
N ASP A 110 2.86 0.04 -7.54
CA ASP A 110 3.84 1.01 -7.06
C ASP A 110 5.12 0.95 -7.92
N PRO A 111 6.10 1.84 -7.69
CA PRO A 111 7.33 1.85 -8.50
C PRO A 111 8.14 0.55 -8.50
N ASP A 112 7.99 -0.28 -7.47
CA ASP A 112 8.67 -1.57 -7.37
C ASP A 112 7.83 -2.73 -7.88
N GLY A 113 6.65 -2.45 -8.46
CA GLY A 113 5.77 -3.47 -9.01
C GLY A 113 4.87 -4.15 -8.00
N ASN A 114 4.82 -3.70 -6.74
CA ASN A 114 3.88 -4.24 -5.77
C ASN A 114 2.45 -3.88 -6.19
N LEU A 115 1.55 -4.86 -6.13
CA LEU A 115 0.15 -4.62 -6.42
C LEU A 115 -0.53 -3.94 -5.24
N VAL A 116 -1.22 -2.85 -5.51
CA VAL A 116 -1.95 -2.06 -4.52
C VAL A 116 -3.43 -2.05 -4.87
N ASN A 117 -4.27 -2.26 -3.87
CA ASN A 117 -5.71 -2.16 -3.98
C ASN A 117 -6.21 -1.02 -3.10
N PHE A 118 -6.79 -0.01 -3.72
CA PHE A 118 -7.56 1.00 -3.02
C PHE A 118 -9.04 0.67 -3.20
N PHE A 119 -9.80 0.61 -2.11
CA PHE A 119 -11.20 0.23 -2.21
C PHE A 119 -12.11 1.04 -1.29
N THR A 120 -13.36 1.17 -1.73
CA THR A 120 -14.44 1.77 -0.95
C THR A 120 -15.56 0.74 -0.83
N PRO A 121 -16.02 0.38 0.39
CA PRO A 121 -17.21 -0.46 0.55
C PRO A 121 -18.44 0.27 0.01
N VAL A 122 -19.21 -0.37 -0.87
CA VAL A 122 -20.36 0.28 -1.52
C VAL A 122 -21.67 -0.48 -1.38
N THR A 123 -21.66 -1.75 -0.96
CA THR A 123 -22.88 -2.49 -0.64
C THR A 123 -23.17 -2.45 0.86
N PRO A 124 -24.43 -2.63 1.29
CA PRO A 124 -24.75 -2.63 2.72
C PRO A 124 -23.91 -3.62 3.53
N VAL A 125 -23.70 -4.83 3.03
CA VAL A 125 -22.90 -5.86 3.72
C VAL A 125 -21.44 -5.44 3.84
N ALA A 126 -20.86 -4.93 2.77
CA ALA A 126 -19.46 -4.47 2.79
C ALA A 126 -19.28 -3.26 3.70
N ILE A 127 -20.20 -2.31 3.66
CA ILE A 127 -20.18 -1.13 4.53
C ILE A 127 -20.22 -1.55 6.00
N GLU A 128 -21.09 -2.48 6.36
CA GLU A 128 -21.22 -2.98 7.72
C GLU A 128 -19.94 -3.70 8.17
N LYS A 129 -19.33 -4.50 7.30
CA LYS A 129 -18.09 -5.22 7.61
C LYS A 129 -16.98 -4.27 8.07
N PHE A 130 -16.87 -3.10 7.47
CA PHE A 130 -15.80 -2.14 7.78
C PHE A 130 -16.25 -1.04 8.76
N ALA A 131 -17.50 -1.00 9.18
CA ALA A 131 -18.01 0.04 10.07
C ALA A 131 -17.40 -0.03 11.48
N ALA A 132 -16.97 -1.22 11.93
CA ALA A 132 -16.36 -1.43 13.25
C ALA A 132 -14.85 -1.18 13.29
N HIS A 133 -14.26 -0.76 12.18
CA HIS A 133 -12.80 -0.59 12.07
C HIS A 133 -12.38 0.87 12.08
#